data_94f076a51400da1d7829a80a1153d16f
#
_entry.id   94f076a51400da1d7829a80a1153d16f
#
_cell.length_a   1.000
_cell.length_b   1.000
_cell.length_c   1.000
_cell.angle_alpha   90.00
_cell.angle_beta   90.00
_cell.angle_gamma   90.00
#
_symmetry.space_group_name_H-M   'P 1'
#
loop_
_entity.id
_entity.type
_entity.pdbx_description
1 polymer ?
#
loop_
_entity_poly.entity_id
_entity_poly.type
_entity_poly.pdbx_seq_one_letter_code
_entity_poly.pdbx_strand_id
1 'polypeptide(L)'
;SEMCIRDSPTAEGAGIIARTVYRALTGNYGGLQMPVIYSDNMVLQREKPLRIAGTANAGEKVTVSIAGQKGEAITASDGKWSVILPPMKAGGPYTLSISAESGKLDYTNILIGEVWLCSGQSNMAFQVSSAVDSQRKAFLEFAARKPQIRLFDMKPRWLTNAVEWDISTLDSLNRLQYYRDTEWKECNEETTNRFSAVAFAFGQMLSDSLQVPVGLILNAIGGSPAEAWIDRKTLEFEFPDILYDWKQNNFIQDWARERAALNIRKSTNKQQRHPYEPCYLYESGIQPLEKFPIRGIIWYQGESNAHNMEAHEKLFHLLTKNWRENWAEELPFYYVQLSSIDRPSWPWFRDSQRRMLQSIPNSGMAVSSDHGDSLDVHPRHKREIGERLAHWALNKTYGHEILPSGPLYRSVIFKDSTAYVTFDYGKGMHSSDGDKLRTFETVSYTHLTLPTSDLV
;
A
#
# COMPACT_ATOMS: atom_id res chain seq x y z
N SER A 1 12.59 -25.26 -35.21
CA SER A 1 12.11 -24.77 -33.91
C SER A 1 10.77 -25.41 -33.61
N GLU A 2 10.79 -26.52 -32.91
CA GLU A 2 9.55 -27.14 -32.41
C GLU A 2 9.06 -26.35 -31.20
N MET A 3 8.01 -25.59 -31.43
CA MET A 3 7.20 -25.03 -30.36
C MET A 3 6.40 -26.17 -29.77
N CYS A 4 6.98 -26.88 -28.79
CA CYS A 4 6.29 -27.92 -28.06
C CYS A 4 5.32 -27.26 -27.08
N ILE A 5 4.16 -26.88 -27.57
CA ILE A 5 3.02 -26.51 -26.74
C ILE A 5 2.56 -27.81 -26.10
N ARG A 6 2.73 -27.96 -24.79
CA ARG A 6 2.00 -28.98 -24.05
C ARG A 6 0.57 -28.47 -23.89
N ASP A 7 -0.28 -28.87 -24.80
CA ASP A 7 -1.64 -28.39 -24.99
C ASP A 7 -2.66 -28.97 -23.99
N SER A 8 -2.20 -29.62 -22.95
CA SER A 8 -3.12 -30.22 -21.97
C SER A 8 -2.99 -29.50 -20.62
N PRO A 9 -4.07 -28.90 -20.12
CA PRO A 9 -4.10 -28.37 -18.77
C PRO A 9 -3.83 -29.50 -17.75
N THR A 10 -3.21 -29.16 -16.61
CA THR A 10 -3.15 -30.08 -15.48
C THR A 10 -4.57 -30.46 -15.04
N ALA A 11 -4.73 -31.53 -14.28
CA ALA A 11 -6.04 -31.93 -13.75
C ALA A 11 -6.71 -30.77 -12.98
N GLU A 12 -5.94 -29.98 -12.26
CA GLU A 12 -6.43 -28.79 -11.57
C GLU A 12 -6.83 -27.69 -12.55
N GLY A 13 -6.00 -27.41 -13.55
CA GLY A 13 -6.32 -26.44 -14.61
C GLY A 13 -7.59 -26.83 -15.38
N ALA A 14 -7.74 -28.12 -15.69
CA ALA A 14 -8.97 -28.67 -16.27
C ALA A 14 -10.20 -28.46 -15.36
N GLY A 15 -10.00 -28.62 -14.03
CA GLY A 15 -11.05 -28.36 -13.04
C GLY A 15 -11.44 -26.85 -12.96
N ILE A 16 -10.49 -25.95 -13.10
CA ILE A 16 -10.76 -24.49 -13.16
C ILE A 16 -11.56 -24.18 -14.43
N ILE A 17 -11.12 -24.67 -15.58
CA ILE A 17 -11.82 -24.47 -16.85
C ILE A 17 -13.25 -25.03 -16.76
N ALA A 18 -13.42 -26.26 -16.28
CA ALA A 18 -14.74 -26.87 -16.13
C ALA A 18 -15.68 -26.06 -15.23
N ARG A 19 -15.17 -25.56 -14.08
CA ARG A 19 -15.97 -24.69 -13.20
C ARG A 19 -16.32 -23.37 -13.86
N THR A 20 -15.41 -22.76 -14.61
CA THR A 20 -15.66 -21.51 -15.34
C THR A 20 -16.74 -21.71 -16.39
N VAL A 21 -16.64 -22.78 -17.19
CA VAL A 21 -17.64 -23.14 -18.20
C VAL A 21 -18.99 -23.45 -17.53
N TYR A 22 -19.00 -24.24 -16.47
CA TYR A 22 -20.23 -24.56 -15.73
C TYR A 22 -20.92 -23.28 -15.23
N ARG A 23 -20.19 -22.36 -14.60
CA ARG A 23 -20.72 -21.08 -14.13
C ARG A 23 -21.29 -20.23 -15.27
N ALA A 24 -20.56 -20.14 -16.38
CA ALA A 24 -21.01 -19.38 -17.54
C ALA A 24 -22.28 -19.95 -18.17
N LEU A 25 -22.42 -21.30 -18.23
CA LEU A 25 -23.58 -21.98 -18.81
C LEU A 25 -24.80 -21.97 -17.86
N THR A 26 -24.60 -22.12 -16.58
CA THR A 26 -25.69 -22.26 -15.62
C THR A 26 -26.06 -20.98 -14.89
N GLY A 27 -25.21 -19.96 -14.94
CA GLY A 27 -25.35 -18.77 -14.09
C GLY A 27 -25.13 -19.02 -12.59
N ASN A 28 -24.72 -20.24 -12.21
CA ASN A 28 -24.50 -20.59 -10.81
C ASN A 28 -23.08 -20.24 -10.37
N TYR A 29 -22.94 -19.15 -9.64
CA TYR A 29 -21.67 -18.67 -9.08
C TYR A 29 -21.49 -19.05 -7.59
N GLY A 30 -22.35 -19.88 -7.04
CA GLY A 30 -22.28 -20.33 -5.64
C GLY A 30 -23.06 -19.45 -4.67
N GLY A 31 -24.00 -18.65 -5.19
CA GLY A 31 -24.86 -17.75 -4.39
C GLY A 31 -24.17 -16.45 -3.98
N LEU A 32 -24.81 -15.77 -3.02
CA LEU A 32 -24.36 -14.47 -2.51
C LEU A 32 -23.04 -14.59 -1.73
N GLN A 33 -22.00 -13.91 -2.19
CA GLN A 33 -20.68 -13.87 -1.55
C GLN A 33 -20.10 -12.46 -1.58
N MET A 34 -19.36 -12.12 -0.54
CA MET A 34 -18.68 -10.82 -0.42
C MET A 34 -17.15 -10.99 -0.37
N PRO A 35 -16.38 -10.04 -0.93
CA PRO A 35 -14.95 -9.97 -0.70
C PRO A 35 -14.61 -9.89 0.78
N VAL A 36 -13.47 -10.43 1.17
CA VAL A 36 -13.03 -10.51 2.58
C VAL A 36 -12.93 -9.16 3.29
N ILE A 37 -12.79 -8.06 2.54
CA ILE A 37 -12.77 -6.70 3.10
C ILE A 37 -14.10 -6.32 3.77
N TYR A 38 -15.21 -6.98 3.44
CA TYR A 38 -16.49 -6.78 4.10
C TYR A 38 -16.62 -7.75 5.27
N SER A 39 -16.55 -7.22 6.47
CA SER A 39 -16.74 -7.98 7.72
C SER A 39 -17.34 -7.07 8.79
N ASP A 40 -17.72 -7.63 9.93
CA ASP A 40 -18.06 -6.86 11.10
C ASP A 40 -16.94 -5.87 11.45
N ASN A 41 -17.26 -4.79 12.13
CA ASN A 41 -16.37 -3.73 12.57
C ASN A 41 -15.72 -2.89 11.45
N MET A 42 -16.07 -3.07 10.17
CA MET A 42 -15.48 -2.29 9.09
C MET A 42 -15.81 -0.79 9.18
N VAL A 43 -14.95 0.01 8.55
CA VAL A 43 -15.23 1.42 8.27
C VAL A 43 -15.52 1.57 6.80
N LEU A 44 -16.62 2.22 6.44
CA LEU A 44 -16.94 2.65 5.09
C LEU A 44 -16.60 4.12 4.91
N GLN A 45 -16.09 4.50 3.74
CA GLN A 45 -15.63 5.86 3.46
C GLN A 45 -16.77 6.87 3.49
N ARG A 46 -16.67 7.89 4.36
CA ARG A 46 -17.64 9.01 4.44
C ARG A 46 -17.53 9.94 3.23
N GLU A 47 -18.62 10.68 2.97
CA GLU A 47 -18.65 11.78 2.00
C GLU A 47 -18.30 11.37 0.56
N LYS A 48 -18.34 10.07 0.27
CA LYS A 48 -18.23 9.49 -1.06
C LYS A 48 -19.41 8.55 -1.30
N PRO A 49 -19.81 8.31 -2.56
CA PRO A 49 -20.79 7.27 -2.87
C PRO A 49 -20.34 5.93 -2.28
N LEU A 50 -21.21 5.27 -1.52
CA LEU A 50 -20.92 3.97 -0.94
C LEU A 50 -21.13 2.89 -1.98
N ARG A 51 -20.05 2.45 -2.62
CA ARG A 51 -20.05 1.32 -3.53
C ARG A 51 -19.89 0.03 -2.75
N ILE A 52 -20.91 -0.82 -2.81
CA ILE A 52 -20.91 -2.17 -2.25
C ILE A 52 -20.98 -3.16 -3.40
N ALA A 53 -20.04 -4.10 -3.49
CA ALA A 53 -19.92 -5.02 -4.61
C ALA A 53 -19.55 -6.43 -4.14
N GLY A 54 -20.06 -7.43 -4.86
CA GLY A 54 -19.82 -8.83 -4.56
C GLY A 54 -20.20 -9.73 -5.73
N THR A 55 -20.42 -11.01 -5.44
CA THR A 55 -20.91 -11.99 -6.41
C THR A 55 -22.20 -12.65 -5.94
N ALA A 56 -23.02 -13.09 -6.88
CA ALA A 56 -24.22 -13.91 -6.65
C ALA A 56 -24.52 -14.71 -7.94
N ASN A 57 -25.57 -15.51 -7.97
CA ASN A 57 -25.93 -16.18 -9.21
C ASN A 57 -26.42 -15.17 -10.25
N ALA A 58 -26.13 -15.43 -11.51
CA ALA A 58 -26.50 -14.54 -12.62
C ALA A 58 -28.02 -14.30 -12.66
N GLY A 59 -28.42 -13.03 -12.82
CA GLY A 59 -29.83 -12.63 -12.84
C GLY A 59 -30.46 -12.46 -11.46
N GLU A 60 -29.84 -12.85 -10.37
CA GLU A 60 -30.38 -12.60 -9.03
C GLU A 60 -30.43 -11.11 -8.72
N LYS A 61 -31.53 -10.70 -8.10
CA LYS A 61 -31.66 -9.34 -7.57
C LYS A 61 -30.99 -9.27 -6.20
N VAL A 62 -29.99 -8.41 -6.07
CA VAL A 62 -29.30 -8.11 -4.82
C VAL A 62 -29.79 -6.80 -4.26
N THR A 63 -30.17 -6.82 -2.98
CA THR A 63 -30.58 -5.65 -2.22
C THR A 63 -29.55 -5.35 -1.14
N VAL A 64 -29.09 -4.10 -1.05
CA VAL A 64 -28.18 -3.60 -0.02
C VAL A 64 -28.87 -2.52 0.79
N SER A 65 -28.77 -2.58 2.13
CA SER A 65 -29.32 -1.55 3.01
C SER A 65 -28.38 -1.23 4.17
N ILE A 66 -28.30 0.06 4.53
CA ILE A 66 -27.56 0.58 5.69
C ILE A 66 -28.21 1.90 6.15
N ALA A 67 -28.42 2.08 7.45
CA ALA A 67 -28.88 3.34 8.04
C ALA A 67 -30.13 3.94 7.34
N GLY A 68 -31.09 3.10 6.95
CA GLY A 68 -32.32 3.52 6.27
C GLY A 68 -32.16 3.77 4.75
N GLN A 69 -30.96 3.79 4.21
CA GLN A 69 -30.73 3.80 2.77
C GLN A 69 -30.88 2.38 2.21
N LYS A 70 -31.39 2.28 0.98
CA LYS A 70 -31.56 1.01 0.26
C LYS A 70 -31.21 1.19 -1.21
N GLY A 71 -30.52 0.20 -1.78
CA GLY A 71 -30.22 0.11 -3.19
C GLY A 71 -30.33 -1.31 -3.72
N GLU A 72 -30.50 -1.47 -5.01
CA GLU A 72 -30.71 -2.77 -5.65
C GLU A 72 -29.90 -2.86 -6.95
N ALA A 73 -29.46 -4.06 -7.27
CA ALA A 73 -28.82 -4.37 -8.53
C ALA A 73 -29.22 -5.79 -8.99
N ILE A 74 -29.17 -5.99 -10.30
CA ILE A 74 -29.27 -7.33 -10.89
C ILE A 74 -27.85 -7.85 -11.13
N THR A 75 -27.56 -9.06 -10.68
CA THR A 75 -26.28 -9.73 -10.90
C THR A 75 -26.06 -9.96 -12.40
N ALA A 76 -24.92 -9.53 -12.89
CA ALA A 76 -24.55 -9.70 -14.29
C ALA A 76 -24.27 -11.17 -14.65
N SER A 77 -24.13 -11.46 -15.93
CA SER A 77 -23.87 -12.82 -16.45
C SER A 77 -22.53 -13.41 -15.97
N ASP A 78 -21.58 -12.57 -15.54
CA ASP A 78 -20.30 -12.97 -14.95
C ASP A 78 -20.36 -13.19 -13.42
N GLY A 79 -21.57 -13.16 -12.85
CA GLY A 79 -21.83 -13.34 -11.43
C GLY A 79 -21.52 -12.12 -10.55
N LYS A 80 -21.14 -10.98 -11.14
CA LYS A 80 -20.82 -9.77 -10.37
C LYS A 80 -22.00 -8.84 -10.25
N TRP A 81 -22.07 -8.14 -9.11
CA TRP A 81 -23.03 -7.08 -8.86
C TRP A 81 -22.36 -5.90 -8.13
N SER A 82 -22.93 -4.73 -8.27
CA SER A 82 -22.51 -3.53 -7.54
C SER A 82 -23.71 -2.63 -7.28
N VAL A 83 -23.88 -2.21 -6.04
CA VAL A 83 -24.87 -1.21 -5.60
C VAL A 83 -24.12 0.04 -5.15
N ILE A 84 -24.61 1.20 -5.55
CA ILE A 84 -24.08 2.49 -5.13
C ILE A 84 -25.15 3.17 -4.30
N LEU A 85 -24.85 3.44 -3.02
CA LEU A 85 -25.70 4.20 -2.11
C LEU A 85 -25.20 5.65 -1.99
N PRO A 86 -26.08 6.61 -1.66
CA PRO A 86 -25.69 7.98 -1.43
C PRO A 86 -24.58 8.13 -0.37
N PRO A 87 -23.76 9.21 -0.45
CA PRO A 87 -22.76 9.51 0.57
C PRO A 87 -23.36 9.64 1.96
N MET A 88 -22.61 9.19 2.96
CA MET A 88 -22.97 9.33 4.37
C MET A 88 -21.98 10.22 5.12
N LYS A 89 -22.46 10.94 6.14
CA LYS A 89 -21.59 11.61 7.11
C LYS A 89 -21.00 10.60 8.10
N ALA A 90 -19.90 10.99 8.76
CA ALA A 90 -19.31 10.17 9.82
C ALA A 90 -20.34 9.80 10.90
N GLY A 91 -20.28 8.58 11.40
CA GLY A 91 -21.19 8.08 12.43
C GLY A 91 -21.21 6.55 12.51
N GLY A 92 -22.18 6.04 13.25
CA GLY A 92 -22.35 4.61 13.55
C GLY A 92 -22.47 4.36 15.06
N PRO A 93 -22.54 3.09 15.49
CA PRO A 93 -22.46 1.90 14.63
C PRO A 93 -23.76 1.61 13.87
N TYR A 94 -23.62 1.06 12.68
CA TYR A 94 -24.71 0.63 11.82
C TYR A 94 -24.64 -0.87 11.53
N THR A 95 -25.70 -1.42 10.92
CA THR A 95 -25.72 -2.74 10.30
C THR A 95 -25.81 -2.57 8.78
N LEU A 96 -24.92 -3.21 8.04
CA LEU A 96 -25.00 -3.35 6.59
C LEU A 96 -25.65 -4.70 6.28
N SER A 97 -26.83 -4.68 5.65
CA SER A 97 -27.56 -5.89 5.25
C SER A 97 -27.52 -6.04 3.74
N ILE A 98 -27.19 -7.25 3.29
CA ILE A 98 -27.13 -7.63 1.86
C ILE A 98 -27.97 -8.88 1.69
N SER A 99 -28.93 -8.88 0.78
CA SER A 99 -29.80 -10.01 0.52
C SER A 99 -29.99 -10.27 -0.97
N ALA A 100 -30.05 -11.55 -1.31
CA ALA A 100 -30.37 -12.07 -2.62
C ALA A 100 -31.26 -13.31 -2.44
N GLU A 101 -31.76 -13.90 -3.51
CA GLU A 101 -32.51 -15.16 -3.43
C GLU A 101 -31.67 -16.29 -2.82
N SER A 102 -30.38 -16.33 -3.17
CA SER A 102 -29.43 -17.35 -2.71
C SER A 102 -28.93 -17.16 -1.27
N GLY A 103 -29.26 -16.06 -0.58
CA GLY A 103 -28.84 -15.88 0.82
C GLY A 103 -28.95 -14.44 1.34
N LYS A 104 -28.62 -14.31 2.63
CA LYS A 104 -28.56 -13.03 3.33
C LYS A 104 -27.27 -12.94 4.16
N LEU A 105 -26.65 -11.77 4.16
CA LEU A 105 -25.48 -11.43 4.95
C LEU A 105 -25.74 -10.13 5.71
N ASP A 106 -25.49 -10.13 7.02
CA ASP A 106 -25.59 -8.95 7.87
C ASP A 106 -24.21 -8.72 8.51
N TYR A 107 -23.66 -7.52 8.33
CA TYR A 107 -22.43 -7.07 8.98
C TYR A 107 -22.76 -6.01 10.02
N THR A 108 -22.27 -6.19 11.23
CA THR A 108 -22.57 -5.37 12.39
C THR A 108 -21.42 -4.46 12.80
N ASN A 109 -21.71 -3.48 13.66
CA ASN A 109 -20.72 -2.53 14.18
C ASN A 109 -19.98 -1.74 13.08
N ILE A 110 -20.71 -1.39 12.02
CA ILE A 110 -20.15 -0.65 10.88
C ILE A 110 -20.07 0.84 11.22
N LEU A 111 -18.90 1.43 11.02
CA LEU A 111 -18.69 2.86 11.17
C LEU A 111 -18.58 3.53 9.79
N ILE A 112 -19.02 4.77 9.70
CA ILE A 112 -18.77 5.64 8.57
C ILE A 112 -17.68 6.63 8.98
N GLY A 113 -16.56 6.66 8.25
CA GLY A 113 -15.38 7.45 8.62
C GLY A 113 -14.38 7.59 7.50
N GLU A 114 -13.13 7.82 7.82
CA GLU A 114 -12.04 7.92 6.87
C GLU A 114 -11.37 6.56 6.67
N VAL A 115 -11.19 6.13 5.43
CA VAL A 115 -10.53 4.86 5.10
C VAL A 115 -9.26 5.10 4.32
N TRP A 116 -8.14 4.60 4.81
CA TRP A 116 -6.84 4.75 4.18
C TRP A 116 -6.18 3.40 3.91
N LEU A 117 -5.63 3.25 2.70
CA LEU A 117 -4.79 2.10 2.33
C LEU A 117 -3.34 2.41 2.70
N CYS A 118 -2.77 1.58 3.58
CA CYS A 118 -1.39 1.67 4.06
C CYS A 118 -0.60 0.53 3.41
N SER A 119 0.26 0.84 2.43
CA SER A 119 0.91 -0.19 1.62
C SER A 119 2.40 0.07 1.43
N GLY A 120 3.13 -0.93 0.93
CA GLY A 120 4.56 -0.89 0.71
C GLY A 120 5.28 -2.15 1.15
N GLN A 121 6.47 -1.99 1.75
CA GLN A 121 7.27 -3.13 2.17
C GLN A 121 7.52 -3.17 3.70
N SER A 122 8.61 -3.77 4.14
CA SER A 122 8.87 -4.08 5.56
C SER A 122 8.79 -2.89 6.50
N ASN A 123 9.19 -1.69 6.10
CA ASN A 123 9.10 -0.49 6.92
C ASN A 123 7.64 -0.02 7.12
N MET A 124 6.74 -0.24 6.15
CA MET A 124 5.30 -0.08 6.36
C MET A 124 4.72 -1.21 7.21
N ALA A 125 5.16 -2.45 7.01
CA ALA A 125 4.70 -3.61 7.79
C ALA A 125 5.27 -3.65 9.22
N PHE A 126 6.21 -2.75 9.57
CA PHE A 126 6.91 -2.74 10.86
C PHE A 126 5.94 -2.54 12.03
N GLN A 127 5.87 -3.55 12.91
CA GLN A 127 4.85 -3.60 13.94
C GLN A 127 5.17 -2.66 15.13
N VAL A 128 4.12 -2.19 15.80
CA VAL A 128 4.20 -1.43 17.06
C VAL A 128 5.04 -2.18 18.10
N SER A 129 4.91 -3.50 18.18
CA SER A 129 5.71 -4.36 19.09
C SER A 129 7.22 -4.25 18.90
N SER A 130 7.69 -3.84 17.72
CA SER A 130 9.10 -3.70 17.38
C SER A 130 9.62 -2.26 17.44
N ALA A 131 8.74 -1.28 17.64
CA ALA A 131 9.13 0.12 17.81
C ALA A 131 9.94 0.33 19.10
N VAL A 132 10.55 1.51 19.27
CA VAL A 132 11.21 1.86 20.54
C VAL A 132 10.20 1.87 21.68
N ASP A 133 10.64 1.47 22.86
CA ASP A 133 9.75 1.20 24.01
C ASP A 133 8.85 2.40 24.37
N SER A 134 9.39 3.61 24.30
CA SER A 134 8.62 4.85 24.57
C SER A 134 7.46 5.04 23.60
N GLN A 135 7.68 4.81 22.30
CA GLN A 135 6.64 4.91 21.28
C GLN A 135 5.63 3.78 21.39
N ARG A 136 6.11 2.54 21.60
CA ARG A 136 5.25 1.39 21.84
C ARG A 136 4.31 1.62 23.00
N LYS A 137 4.85 2.07 24.16
CA LYS A 137 4.05 2.37 25.35
C LYS A 137 2.98 3.42 25.05
N ALA A 138 3.35 4.52 24.41
CA ALA A 138 2.40 5.58 24.06
C ALA A 138 1.28 5.11 23.11
N PHE A 139 1.58 4.26 22.12
CA PHE A 139 0.58 3.67 21.23
C PHE A 139 -0.39 2.76 21.99
N LEU A 140 0.09 1.92 22.89
CA LEU A 140 -0.75 1.02 23.68
C LEU A 140 -1.62 1.78 24.69
N GLU A 141 -1.09 2.80 25.35
CA GLU A 141 -1.86 3.69 26.22
C GLU A 141 -2.99 4.42 25.46
N PHE A 142 -2.74 4.83 24.21
CA PHE A 142 -3.78 5.40 23.36
C PHE A 142 -4.82 4.34 22.98
N ALA A 143 -4.40 3.17 22.56
CA ALA A 143 -5.26 2.05 22.16
C ALA A 143 -6.15 1.54 23.30
N ALA A 144 -5.66 1.59 24.56
CA ALA A 144 -6.41 1.21 25.74
C ALA A 144 -7.68 2.05 25.96
N ARG A 145 -7.73 3.28 25.37
CA ARG A 145 -8.92 4.15 25.39
C ARG A 145 -10.00 3.70 24.40
N LYS A 146 -9.74 2.65 23.61
CA LYS A 146 -10.63 2.11 22.57
C LYS A 146 -11.13 3.18 21.59
N PRO A 147 -10.23 3.92 20.93
CA PRO A 147 -10.62 4.94 19.96
C PRO A 147 -11.40 4.32 18.79
N GLN A 148 -12.17 5.14 18.07
CA GLN A 148 -12.91 4.68 16.88
C GLN A 148 -11.97 4.45 15.67
N ILE A 149 -10.88 3.73 15.89
CA ILE A 149 -9.99 3.24 14.85
C ILE A 149 -10.29 1.76 14.61
N ARG A 150 -10.32 1.36 13.34
CA ARG A 150 -10.51 -0.02 12.93
C ARG A 150 -9.33 -0.45 12.05
N LEU A 151 -8.89 -1.67 12.23
CA LEU A 151 -7.68 -2.23 11.64
C LEU A 151 -8.04 -3.43 10.77
N PHE A 152 -7.69 -3.35 9.48
CA PHE A 152 -7.77 -4.48 8.55
C PHE A 152 -6.35 -4.85 8.10
N ASP A 153 -5.84 -5.99 8.56
CA ASP A 153 -4.44 -6.38 8.41
C ASP A 153 -4.30 -7.56 7.45
N MET A 154 -3.87 -7.28 6.22
CA MET A 154 -3.65 -8.28 5.18
C MET A 154 -2.28 -8.95 5.35
N LYS A 155 -2.24 -10.01 6.14
CA LYS A 155 -1.00 -10.74 6.42
C LYS A 155 -0.74 -11.85 5.40
N PRO A 156 0.53 -12.02 4.99
CA PRO A 156 0.91 -13.15 4.16
C PRO A 156 0.76 -14.48 4.95
N ARG A 157 0.44 -15.56 4.23
CA ARG A 157 0.47 -16.92 4.79
C ARG A 157 1.91 -17.37 5.03
N TRP A 158 2.80 -16.99 4.13
CA TRP A 158 4.22 -17.34 4.17
C TRP A 158 5.08 -16.10 4.06
N LEU A 159 6.03 -15.98 4.97
CA LEU A 159 7.02 -14.89 4.90
C LEU A 159 8.07 -15.22 3.83
N THR A 160 8.50 -14.21 3.11
CA THR A 160 9.56 -14.30 2.09
C THR A 160 10.96 -14.35 2.73
N ASN A 161 11.13 -15.21 3.74
CA ASN A 161 12.41 -15.45 4.39
C ASN A 161 13.34 -16.32 3.52
N ALA A 162 14.61 -16.48 3.92
CA ALA A 162 15.59 -17.31 3.22
C ALA A 162 15.37 -18.81 3.49
N VAL A 163 14.23 -19.33 3.02
CA VAL A 163 13.82 -20.75 3.16
C VAL A 163 13.27 -21.27 1.86
N GLU A 164 13.36 -22.57 1.64
CA GLU A 164 12.67 -23.26 0.55
C GLU A 164 11.21 -23.54 0.96
N TRP A 165 10.28 -23.21 0.07
CA TRP A 165 8.89 -23.52 0.29
C TRP A 165 8.54 -24.94 -0.18
N ASP A 166 7.54 -25.55 0.46
CA ASP A 166 7.01 -26.83 0.05
C ASP A 166 6.07 -26.71 -1.17
N ILE A 167 5.75 -27.85 -1.78
CA ILE A 167 4.94 -27.89 -2.99
C ILE A 167 3.53 -27.33 -2.75
N SER A 168 2.93 -27.56 -1.59
CA SER A 168 1.58 -27.06 -1.27
C SER A 168 1.55 -25.53 -1.17
N THR A 169 2.61 -24.92 -0.66
CA THR A 169 2.82 -23.47 -0.69
C THR A 169 2.92 -22.97 -2.13
N LEU A 170 3.76 -23.61 -2.94
CA LEU A 170 3.98 -23.24 -4.33
C LEU A 170 2.69 -23.31 -5.17
N ASP A 171 1.88 -24.36 -4.97
CA ASP A 171 0.57 -24.53 -5.60
C ASP A 171 -0.41 -23.42 -5.17
N SER A 172 -0.39 -23.05 -3.90
CA SER A 172 -1.24 -21.96 -3.39
C SER A 172 -0.86 -20.61 -4.00
N LEU A 173 0.44 -20.34 -4.18
CA LEU A 173 0.92 -19.12 -4.84
C LEU A 173 0.47 -19.04 -6.30
N ASN A 174 0.47 -20.15 -7.03
CA ASN A 174 -0.03 -20.22 -8.41
C ASN A 174 -1.53 -19.89 -8.51
N ARG A 175 -2.27 -20.02 -7.42
CA ARG A 175 -3.70 -19.67 -7.28
C ARG A 175 -3.93 -18.29 -6.66
N LEU A 176 -2.90 -17.47 -6.49
CA LEU A 176 -2.96 -16.15 -5.83
C LEU A 176 -3.43 -16.20 -4.37
N GLN A 177 -3.31 -17.36 -3.69
CA GLN A 177 -3.74 -17.57 -2.29
C GLN A 177 -2.64 -17.20 -1.30
N TYR A 178 -2.05 -16.03 -1.47
CA TYR A 178 -0.93 -15.59 -0.67
C TYR A 178 -1.34 -15.03 0.70
N TYR A 179 -2.48 -14.35 0.76
CA TYR A 179 -2.94 -13.73 2.00
C TYR A 179 -3.75 -14.69 2.86
N ARG A 180 -3.66 -14.50 4.18
CA ARG A 180 -4.55 -15.17 5.15
C ARG A 180 -5.93 -14.55 5.09
N ASP A 181 -6.93 -15.32 5.47
CA ASP A 181 -8.23 -14.74 5.78
C ASP A 181 -8.09 -13.77 6.95
N THR A 182 -8.70 -12.62 6.85
CA THR A 182 -8.65 -11.55 7.82
C THR A 182 -10.00 -10.85 7.91
N GLU A 183 -10.18 -10.06 8.96
CA GLU A 183 -11.38 -9.29 9.24
C GLU A 183 -11.01 -7.95 9.85
N TRP A 184 -11.92 -6.99 9.82
CA TRP A 184 -11.77 -5.73 10.53
C TRP A 184 -11.79 -5.95 12.04
N LYS A 185 -10.85 -5.35 12.74
CA LYS A 185 -10.73 -5.44 14.19
C LYS A 185 -10.83 -4.07 14.84
N GLU A 186 -11.44 -4.05 16.01
CA GLU A 186 -11.42 -2.88 16.86
C GLU A 186 -10.01 -2.58 17.37
N CYS A 187 -9.71 -1.29 17.54
CA CYS A 187 -8.46 -0.85 18.15
C CYS A 187 -8.47 -1.19 19.65
N ASN A 188 -7.48 -1.93 20.07
CA ASN A 188 -7.13 -2.21 21.46
C ASN A 188 -5.64 -2.50 21.57
N GLU A 189 -5.12 -2.72 22.76
CA GLU A 189 -3.69 -2.94 22.96
C GLU A 189 -3.15 -4.16 22.18
N GLU A 190 -3.89 -5.27 22.12
CA GLU A 190 -3.47 -6.48 21.42
C GLU A 190 -3.41 -6.27 19.92
N THR A 191 -4.50 -5.76 19.33
CA THR A 191 -4.58 -5.54 17.88
C THR A 191 -3.59 -4.49 17.42
N THR A 192 -3.42 -3.41 18.18
CA THR A 192 -2.45 -2.34 17.90
C THR A 192 -1.01 -2.81 17.99
N ASN A 193 -0.67 -3.61 19.01
CA ASN A 193 0.71 -4.10 19.20
C ASN A 193 1.22 -4.92 18.02
N ARG A 194 0.33 -5.56 17.27
CA ARG A 194 0.62 -6.39 16.08
C ARG A 194 0.44 -5.66 14.76
N PHE A 195 -0.02 -4.41 14.77
CA PHE A 195 -0.29 -3.60 13.58
C PHE A 195 0.91 -2.73 13.21
N SER A 196 0.90 -2.13 12.02
CA SER A 196 1.91 -1.20 11.54
C SER A 196 2.05 0.01 12.46
N ALA A 197 3.27 0.30 12.92
CA ALA A 197 3.53 1.48 13.75
C ALA A 197 3.38 2.79 12.97
N VAL A 198 3.79 2.83 11.69
CA VAL A 198 3.62 3.99 10.80
C VAL A 198 2.15 4.24 10.52
N ALA A 199 1.43 3.20 10.09
CA ALA A 199 0.00 3.33 9.79
C ALA A 199 -0.82 3.68 11.03
N PHE A 200 -0.47 3.12 12.19
CA PHE A 200 -1.16 3.44 13.44
C PHE A 200 -0.92 4.89 13.88
N ALA A 201 0.32 5.39 13.82
CA ALA A 201 0.64 6.78 14.11
C ALA A 201 -0.12 7.76 13.21
N PHE A 202 -0.17 7.44 11.90
CA PHE A 202 -0.97 8.18 10.93
C PHE A 202 -2.46 8.21 11.30
N GLY A 203 -3.04 7.05 11.56
CA GLY A 203 -4.46 6.93 11.93
C GLY A 203 -4.80 7.57 13.27
N GLN A 204 -3.90 7.49 14.26
CA GLN A 204 -4.05 8.17 15.55
C GLN A 204 -4.17 9.68 15.35
N MET A 205 -3.22 10.29 14.62
CA MET A 205 -3.23 11.75 14.39
C MET A 205 -4.46 12.19 13.61
N LEU A 206 -4.91 11.40 12.61
CA LEU A 206 -6.16 11.70 11.91
C LEU A 206 -7.38 11.60 12.82
N SER A 207 -7.46 10.55 13.64
CA SER A 207 -8.56 10.38 14.60
C SER A 207 -8.64 11.53 15.60
N ASP A 208 -7.48 11.94 16.14
CA ASP A 208 -7.37 13.05 17.10
C ASP A 208 -7.72 14.40 16.45
N SER A 209 -7.36 14.61 15.18
CA SER A 209 -7.58 15.89 14.50
C SER A 209 -8.98 16.04 13.90
N LEU A 210 -9.52 14.97 13.33
CA LEU A 210 -10.80 15.00 12.61
C LEU A 210 -11.99 14.64 13.49
N GLN A 211 -11.77 13.98 14.62
CA GLN A 211 -12.80 13.50 15.54
C GLN A 211 -13.87 12.64 14.85
N VAL A 212 -13.44 11.78 13.93
CA VAL A 212 -14.27 10.83 13.18
C VAL A 212 -13.66 9.43 13.22
N PRO A 213 -14.44 8.38 12.96
CA PRO A 213 -13.89 7.03 12.81
C PRO A 213 -12.83 6.94 11.71
N VAL A 214 -11.77 6.13 11.94
CA VAL A 214 -10.68 5.91 10.98
C VAL A 214 -10.50 4.42 10.75
N GLY A 215 -10.58 4.00 9.50
CA GLY A 215 -10.26 2.65 9.05
C GLY A 215 -8.88 2.61 8.36
N LEU A 216 -8.02 1.71 8.80
CA LEU A 216 -6.70 1.50 8.26
C LEU A 216 -6.62 0.10 7.62
N ILE A 217 -6.41 0.05 6.32
CA ILE A 217 -6.16 -1.18 5.57
C ILE A 217 -4.65 -1.32 5.40
N LEU A 218 -4.05 -2.28 6.10
CA LEU A 218 -2.62 -2.58 5.96
C LEU A 218 -2.42 -3.70 4.94
N ASN A 219 -1.73 -3.38 3.85
CA ASN A 219 -1.30 -4.35 2.85
C ASN A 219 0.16 -4.07 2.47
N ALA A 220 1.09 -4.60 3.24
CA ALA A 220 2.51 -4.36 3.08
C ALA A 220 3.31 -5.67 3.23
N ILE A 221 4.18 -5.95 2.26
CA ILE A 221 4.95 -7.21 2.19
C ILE A 221 6.44 -6.93 2.25
N GLY A 222 7.10 -7.50 3.26
CA GLY A 222 8.55 -7.34 3.46
C GLY A 222 9.35 -7.72 2.23
N GLY A 223 10.25 -6.83 1.81
CA GLY A 223 11.14 -7.03 0.67
C GLY A 223 10.49 -6.94 -0.71
N SER A 224 9.21 -6.60 -0.81
CA SER A 224 8.54 -6.52 -2.10
C SER A 224 9.04 -5.34 -2.95
N PRO A 225 9.39 -5.57 -4.22
CA PRO A 225 9.72 -4.51 -5.15
C PRO A 225 8.46 -3.81 -5.70
N ALA A 226 8.60 -2.58 -6.19
CA ALA A 226 7.49 -1.75 -6.65
C ALA A 226 6.68 -2.38 -7.79
N GLU A 227 7.35 -3.05 -8.72
CA GLU A 227 6.74 -3.72 -9.88
C GLU A 227 5.76 -4.83 -9.51
N ALA A 228 5.91 -5.43 -8.31
CA ALA A 228 4.97 -6.43 -7.83
C ALA A 228 3.57 -5.86 -7.52
N TRP A 229 3.47 -4.54 -7.37
CA TRP A 229 2.26 -3.81 -6.97
C TRP A 229 1.54 -3.09 -8.12
N ILE A 230 1.94 -3.31 -9.37
CA ILE A 230 1.36 -2.69 -10.58
C ILE A 230 0.62 -3.76 -11.37
N ASP A 231 -0.52 -3.42 -11.97
CA ASP A 231 -1.26 -4.39 -12.77
C ASP A 231 -0.49 -4.82 -14.02
N ARG A 232 -0.81 -6.03 -14.50
CA ARG A 232 -0.13 -6.64 -15.63
C ARG A 232 -0.31 -5.83 -16.92
N LYS A 233 -1.50 -5.34 -17.18
CA LYS A 233 -1.79 -4.55 -18.38
C LYS A 233 -0.94 -3.29 -18.42
N THR A 234 -0.82 -2.57 -17.32
CA THR A 234 0.02 -1.38 -17.24
C THR A 234 1.48 -1.71 -17.55
N LEU A 235 2.04 -2.77 -16.95
CA LEU A 235 3.44 -3.15 -17.24
C LEU A 235 3.63 -3.69 -18.67
N GLU A 236 2.68 -4.43 -19.22
CA GLU A 236 2.75 -4.92 -20.59
C GLU A 236 2.81 -3.80 -21.64
N PHE A 237 2.09 -2.69 -21.40
CA PHE A 237 2.09 -1.57 -22.33
C PHE A 237 3.16 -0.52 -22.05
N GLU A 238 3.46 -0.24 -20.80
CA GLU A 238 4.32 0.88 -20.41
C GLU A 238 5.77 0.47 -20.06
N PHE A 239 5.96 -0.76 -19.58
CA PHE A 239 7.30 -1.27 -19.19
C PHE A 239 7.42 -2.79 -19.39
N PRO A 240 7.24 -3.30 -20.64
CA PRO A 240 7.25 -4.75 -20.92
C PRO A 240 8.57 -5.44 -20.58
N ASP A 241 9.69 -4.73 -20.67
CA ASP A 241 11.01 -5.30 -20.40
C ASP A 241 11.14 -5.86 -18.97
N ILE A 242 10.42 -5.29 -17.98
CA ILE A 242 10.47 -5.76 -16.60
C ILE A 242 9.77 -7.11 -16.38
N LEU A 243 8.87 -7.48 -17.28
CA LEU A 243 8.12 -8.74 -17.24
C LEU A 243 8.93 -9.91 -17.82
N TYR A 244 9.85 -9.61 -18.75
CA TYR A 244 10.61 -10.63 -19.45
C TYR A 244 11.62 -11.30 -18.53
N ASP A 245 11.49 -12.61 -18.37
CA ASP A 245 12.37 -13.45 -17.52
C ASP A 245 12.79 -12.78 -16.20
N TRP A 246 11.81 -12.30 -15.45
CA TRP A 246 12.02 -11.46 -14.26
C TRP A 246 13.02 -12.06 -13.26
N LYS A 247 13.17 -13.39 -13.23
CA LYS A 247 14.14 -14.08 -12.35
C LYS A 247 15.60 -13.86 -12.74
N GLN A 248 15.87 -13.42 -13.96
CA GLN A 248 17.20 -13.08 -14.49
C GLN A 248 17.31 -11.59 -14.86
N ASN A 249 16.25 -10.83 -14.70
CA ASN A 249 16.14 -9.46 -15.16
C ASN A 249 16.85 -8.48 -14.22
N ASN A 250 17.78 -7.68 -14.75
CA ASN A 250 18.57 -6.71 -13.99
C ASN A 250 17.78 -5.46 -13.53
N PHE A 251 16.55 -5.26 -14.02
CA PHE A 251 15.66 -4.25 -13.43
C PHE A 251 15.21 -4.64 -12.02
N ILE A 252 15.26 -5.93 -11.68
CA ILE A 252 14.89 -6.44 -10.35
C ILE A 252 16.16 -6.71 -9.55
N GLN A 253 16.20 -6.23 -8.33
CA GLN A 253 17.37 -6.31 -7.45
C GLN A 253 17.82 -7.75 -7.21
N ASP A 254 19.13 -7.99 -7.24
CA ASP A 254 19.74 -9.32 -7.15
C ASP A 254 19.24 -10.11 -5.95
N TRP A 255 19.28 -9.51 -4.76
CA TRP A 255 18.85 -10.19 -3.55
C TRP A 255 17.37 -10.62 -3.59
N ALA A 256 16.49 -9.85 -4.28
CA ALA A 256 15.08 -10.20 -4.43
C ALA A 256 14.92 -11.40 -5.36
N ARG A 257 15.69 -11.44 -6.47
CA ARG A 257 15.74 -12.57 -7.40
C ARG A 257 16.30 -13.83 -6.74
N GLU A 258 17.40 -13.70 -6.00
CA GLU A 258 18.03 -14.80 -5.27
C GLU A 258 17.10 -15.35 -4.18
N ARG A 259 16.42 -14.48 -3.43
CA ARG A 259 15.43 -14.85 -2.44
C ARG A 259 14.28 -15.61 -3.07
N ALA A 260 13.73 -15.10 -4.17
CA ALA A 260 12.67 -15.77 -4.90
C ALA A 260 13.12 -17.13 -5.44
N ALA A 261 14.31 -17.19 -6.05
CA ALA A 261 14.88 -18.45 -6.55
C ALA A 261 15.02 -19.51 -5.44
N LEU A 262 15.47 -19.10 -4.25
CA LEU A 262 15.53 -19.99 -3.09
C LEU A 262 14.13 -20.47 -2.66
N ASN A 263 13.19 -19.55 -2.51
CA ASN A 263 11.83 -19.90 -2.05
C ASN A 263 11.16 -20.92 -2.99
N ILE A 264 11.33 -20.78 -4.31
CA ILE A 264 10.69 -21.64 -5.31
C ILE A 264 11.54 -22.80 -5.80
N ARG A 265 12.69 -23.09 -5.19
CA ARG A 265 13.66 -24.10 -5.67
C ARG A 265 13.07 -25.47 -5.91
N LYS A 266 12.06 -25.88 -5.15
CA LYS A 266 11.36 -27.16 -5.28
C LYS A 266 10.36 -27.21 -6.44
N SER A 267 10.06 -26.06 -7.06
CA SER A 267 9.11 -26.04 -8.16
C SER A 267 9.71 -26.63 -9.44
N THR A 268 8.94 -27.49 -10.08
CA THR A 268 9.20 -27.95 -11.46
C THR A 268 8.45 -27.09 -12.49
N ASN A 269 7.56 -26.20 -12.04
CA ASN A 269 6.83 -25.29 -12.90
C ASN A 269 7.73 -24.11 -13.31
N LYS A 270 8.03 -23.98 -14.61
CA LYS A 270 8.82 -22.87 -15.13
C LYS A 270 8.17 -21.50 -14.91
N GLN A 271 6.85 -21.46 -14.81
CA GLN A 271 6.02 -20.26 -14.58
C GLN A 271 5.56 -20.16 -13.12
N GLN A 272 6.34 -20.71 -12.19
CA GLN A 272 6.03 -20.63 -10.76
C GLN A 272 5.92 -19.17 -10.33
N ARG A 273 4.76 -18.85 -9.71
CA ARG A 273 4.47 -17.53 -9.19
C ARG A 273 5.18 -17.27 -7.86
N HIS A 274 5.51 -16.01 -7.61
CA HIS A 274 6.17 -15.58 -6.37
C HIS A 274 5.73 -14.15 -5.98
N PRO A 275 5.62 -13.80 -4.68
CA PRO A 275 5.23 -12.46 -4.24
C PRO A 275 6.10 -11.29 -4.74
N TYR A 276 7.35 -11.58 -5.09
CA TYR A 276 8.25 -10.58 -5.70
C TYR A 276 8.19 -10.51 -7.23
N GLU A 277 7.41 -11.40 -7.85
CA GLU A 277 7.17 -11.34 -9.28
C GLU A 277 6.41 -10.06 -9.64
N PRO A 278 6.75 -9.37 -10.75
CA PRO A 278 5.95 -8.27 -11.23
C PRO A 278 4.46 -8.61 -11.31
N CYS A 279 3.60 -7.70 -10.90
CA CYS A 279 2.13 -7.80 -10.82
C CYS A 279 1.57 -8.71 -9.72
N TYR A 280 2.35 -9.58 -9.08
CA TYR A 280 1.78 -10.61 -8.20
C TYR A 280 1.01 -10.04 -7.01
N LEU A 281 1.57 -9.07 -6.31
CA LEU A 281 0.93 -8.46 -5.14
C LEU A 281 -0.25 -7.56 -5.52
N TYR A 282 -0.20 -7.00 -6.72
CA TYR A 282 -1.38 -6.34 -7.27
C TYR A 282 -2.53 -7.33 -7.47
N GLU A 283 -2.29 -8.40 -8.22
CA GLU A 283 -3.30 -9.42 -8.55
C GLU A 283 -3.87 -10.12 -7.31
N SER A 284 -3.01 -10.43 -6.32
CA SER A 284 -3.43 -11.16 -5.11
C SER A 284 -3.95 -10.25 -3.99
N GLY A 285 -3.54 -8.99 -3.92
CA GLY A 285 -3.76 -8.15 -2.74
C GLY A 285 -4.35 -6.76 -2.99
N ILE A 286 -4.15 -6.15 -4.17
CA ILE A 286 -4.71 -4.82 -4.49
C ILE A 286 -6.01 -4.95 -5.28
N GLN A 287 -6.03 -5.76 -6.32
CA GLN A 287 -7.21 -5.95 -7.18
C GLN A 287 -8.48 -6.33 -6.40
N PRO A 288 -8.44 -7.17 -5.34
CA PRO A 288 -9.62 -7.43 -4.52
C PRO A 288 -10.16 -6.21 -3.76
N LEU A 289 -9.38 -5.16 -3.60
CA LEU A 289 -9.75 -3.94 -2.86
C LEU A 289 -10.32 -2.82 -3.74
N GLU A 290 -10.11 -2.85 -5.06
CA GLU A 290 -10.42 -1.73 -5.99
C GLU A 290 -11.87 -1.21 -5.94
N LYS A 291 -12.80 -2.06 -5.56
CA LYS A 291 -14.22 -1.67 -5.45
C LYS A 291 -14.58 -1.08 -4.09
N PHE A 292 -13.69 -1.19 -3.12
CA PHE A 292 -13.89 -0.65 -1.78
C PHE A 292 -13.47 0.82 -1.75
N PRO A 293 -14.38 1.76 -1.42
CA PRO A 293 -14.05 3.18 -1.41
C PRO A 293 -13.04 3.52 -0.31
N ILE A 294 -11.99 4.26 -0.68
CA ILE A 294 -10.96 4.76 0.25
C ILE A 294 -10.78 6.27 0.08
N ARG A 295 -10.21 6.94 1.09
CA ARG A 295 -9.86 8.36 1.00
C ARG A 295 -8.56 8.57 0.24
N GLY A 296 -7.56 7.73 0.49
CA GLY A 296 -6.24 7.86 -0.11
C GLY A 296 -5.29 6.75 0.32
N ILE A 297 -4.03 6.91 -0.03
CA ILE A 297 -2.97 5.91 0.13
C ILE A 297 -1.81 6.52 0.90
N ILE A 298 -1.25 5.77 1.84
CA ILE A 298 0.10 6.02 2.37
C ILE A 298 1.02 4.87 1.97
N TRP A 299 2.23 5.20 1.50
CA TRP A 299 3.17 4.28 0.89
C TRP A 299 4.56 4.36 1.48
N TYR A 300 5.13 3.23 1.90
CA TYR A 300 6.52 3.16 2.37
C TYR A 300 7.23 1.98 1.72
N GLN A 301 7.96 2.27 0.65
CA GLN A 301 8.70 1.29 -0.14
C GLN A 301 9.83 2.01 -0.91
N GLY A 302 10.83 1.27 -1.35
CA GLY A 302 11.91 1.76 -2.19
C GLY A 302 13.20 0.99 -1.99
N GLU A 303 13.40 0.38 -0.83
CA GLU A 303 14.62 -0.33 -0.46
C GLU A 303 14.94 -1.47 -1.45
N SER A 304 13.90 -2.12 -1.97
CA SER A 304 14.03 -3.20 -2.96
C SER A 304 14.21 -2.72 -4.40
N ASN A 305 14.22 -1.41 -4.64
CA ASN A 305 14.43 -0.79 -5.96
C ASN A 305 15.60 0.21 -5.96
N ALA A 306 16.28 0.40 -4.81
CA ALA A 306 17.30 1.44 -4.66
C ALA A 306 18.59 1.20 -5.45
N HIS A 307 18.72 0.07 -6.14
CA HIS A 307 19.82 -0.25 -7.08
C HIS A 307 19.62 0.40 -8.45
N ASN A 308 18.40 0.77 -8.83
CA ASN A 308 18.08 1.35 -10.12
C ASN A 308 17.05 2.48 -9.96
N MET A 309 17.55 3.68 -9.83
CA MET A 309 16.78 4.89 -9.55
C MET A 309 15.81 5.23 -10.69
N GLU A 310 16.29 5.15 -11.95
CA GLU A 310 15.50 5.52 -13.14
C GLU A 310 14.33 4.55 -13.33
N ALA A 311 14.58 3.25 -13.16
CA ALA A 311 13.53 2.25 -13.22
C ALA A 311 12.49 2.47 -12.10
N HIS A 312 12.94 2.77 -10.87
CA HIS A 312 12.04 3.05 -9.77
C HIS A 312 11.19 4.30 -10.00
N GLU A 313 11.77 5.38 -10.51
CA GLU A 313 11.05 6.61 -10.84
C GLU A 313 9.91 6.33 -11.83
N LYS A 314 10.22 5.58 -12.90
CA LYS A 314 9.21 5.14 -13.87
C LYS A 314 8.13 4.26 -13.21
N LEU A 315 8.53 3.25 -12.44
CA LEU A 315 7.61 2.34 -11.77
C LEU A 315 6.69 3.06 -10.78
N PHE A 316 7.21 4.03 -10.03
CA PHE A 316 6.41 4.75 -9.05
C PHE A 316 5.36 5.67 -9.72
N HIS A 317 5.70 6.30 -10.85
CA HIS A 317 4.72 7.01 -11.68
C HIS A 317 3.64 6.07 -12.22
N LEU A 318 4.04 4.91 -12.73
CA LEU A 318 3.10 3.90 -13.21
C LEU A 318 2.19 3.37 -12.09
N LEU A 319 2.75 3.08 -10.92
CA LEU A 319 2.01 2.60 -9.75
C LEU A 319 0.93 3.61 -9.33
N THR A 320 1.30 4.87 -9.17
CA THR A 320 0.37 5.92 -8.74
C THR A 320 -0.73 6.14 -9.77
N LYS A 321 -0.39 6.19 -11.06
CA LYS A 321 -1.35 6.30 -12.17
C LYS A 321 -2.28 5.09 -12.21
N ASN A 322 -1.72 3.88 -12.18
CA ASN A 322 -2.46 2.62 -12.25
C ASN A 322 -3.50 2.48 -11.13
N TRP A 323 -3.12 2.76 -9.87
CA TRP A 323 -4.04 2.65 -8.75
C TRP A 323 -5.17 3.69 -8.85
N ARG A 324 -4.87 4.94 -9.28
CA ARG A 324 -5.90 5.97 -9.50
C ARG A 324 -6.88 5.60 -10.60
N GLU A 325 -6.39 5.07 -11.71
CA GLU A 325 -7.23 4.58 -12.81
C GLU A 325 -8.16 3.45 -12.37
N ASN A 326 -7.66 2.50 -11.57
CA ASN A 326 -8.43 1.35 -11.12
C ASN A 326 -9.47 1.69 -10.03
N TRP A 327 -9.19 2.68 -9.19
CA TRP A 327 -10.21 3.27 -8.32
C TRP A 327 -11.13 4.28 -9.02
N ALA A 328 -10.77 4.68 -10.25
CA ALA A 328 -11.43 5.75 -11.02
C ALA A 328 -11.50 7.07 -10.23
N GLU A 329 -10.44 7.40 -9.51
CA GLU A 329 -10.35 8.56 -8.63
C GLU A 329 -8.91 9.06 -8.51
N GLU A 330 -8.71 10.40 -8.51
CA GLU A 330 -7.42 11.03 -8.24
C GLU A 330 -7.08 10.98 -6.73
N LEU A 331 -6.83 9.76 -6.24
CA LEU A 331 -6.54 9.50 -4.83
C LEU A 331 -5.28 10.25 -4.37
N PRO A 332 -5.29 10.91 -3.19
CA PRO A 332 -4.07 11.39 -2.54
C PRO A 332 -3.10 10.23 -2.32
N PHE A 333 -1.83 10.47 -2.65
CA PHE A 333 -0.78 9.46 -2.52
C PHE A 333 0.39 10.04 -1.72
N TYR A 334 0.46 9.71 -0.42
CA TYR A 334 1.51 10.20 0.46
C TYR A 334 2.54 9.11 0.71
N TYR A 335 3.81 9.41 0.47
CA TYR A 335 4.87 8.41 0.53
C TYR A 335 6.02 8.82 1.44
N VAL A 336 6.81 7.84 1.86
CA VAL A 336 7.97 8.05 2.72
C VAL A 336 9.22 8.03 1.86
N GLN A 337 10.06 9.08 2.00
CA GLN A 337 11.43 9.07 1.52
C GLN A 337 12.24 8.09 2.37
N LEU A 338 13.06 7.25 1.75
CA LEU A 338 13.89 6.28 2.47
C LEU A 338 14.75 6.93 3.56
N SER A 339 14.92 6.24 4.68
CA SER A 339 15.76 6.67 5.79
C SER A 339 17.24 6.69 5.42
N SER A 340 18.07 7.24 6.28
CA SER A 340 19.52 7.16 6.11
C SER A 340 20.02 5.74 6.39
N ILE A 341 20.83 5.23 5.49
CA ILE A 341 21.62 4.01 5.66
C ILE A 341 22.89 4.18 4.81
N ASP A 342 23.98 3.60 5.24
CA ASP A 342 25.26 3.68 4.52
C ASP A 342 25.26 2.74 3.31
N ARG A 343 24.78 3.23 2.17
CA ARG A 343 24.77 2.56 0.87
C ARG A 343 24.99 3.57 -0.25
N PRO A 344 25.86 3.30 -1.22
CA PRO A 344 26.24 4.26 -2.28
C PRO A 344 25.07 4.80 -3.10
N SER A 345 24.06 3.98 -3.39
CA SER A 345 22.88 4.41 -4.19
C SER A 345 21.88 5.25 -3.40
N TRP A 346 21.95 5.23 -2.07
CA TRP A 346 20.88 5.76 -1.21
C TRP A 346 20.66 7.28 -1.31
N PRO A 347 21.70 8.13 -1.30
CA PRO A 347 21.52 9.58 -1.44
C PRO A 347 20.83 9.96 -2.75
N TRP A 348 21.25 9.32 -3.86
CA TRP A 348 20.67 9.55 -5.18
C TRP A 348 19.22 9.09 -5.28
N PHE A 349 18.92 7.94 -4.71
CA PHE A 349 17.57 7.40 -4.68
C PHE A 349 16.63 8.30 -3.85
N ARG A 350 17.09 8.80 -2.71
CA ARG A 350 16.32 9.74 -1.89
C ARG A 350 16.07 11.06 -2.61
N ASP A 351 17.04 11.56 -3.38
CA ASP A 351 16.84 12.75 -4.20
C ASP A 351 15.84 12.50 -5.34
N SER A 352 15.87 11.35 -5.96
CA SER A 352 14.84 10.93 -6.93
C SER A 352 13.44 10.95 -6.29
N GLN A 353 13.29 10.39 -5.09
CA GLN A 353 12.01 10.46 -4.36
C GLN A 353 11.57 11.90 -4.09
N ARG A 354 12.49 12.81 -3.75
CA ARG A 354 12.19 14.24 -3.58
C ARG A 354 11.71 14.88 -4.89
N ARG A 355 12.36 14.56 -6.03
CA ARG A 355 11.95 15.10 -7.34
C ARG A 355 10.57 14.61 -7.76
N MET A 356 10.20 13.37 -7.44
CA MET A 356 8.87 12.82 -7.74
C MET A 356 7.74 13.60 -7.06
N LEU A 357 8.00 14.30 -5.95
CA LEU A 357 7.03 15.19 -5.32
C LEU A 357 6.54 16.31 -6.28
N GLN A 358 7.35 16.71 -7.24
CA GLN A 358 7.01 17.75 -8.23
C GLN A 358 6.30 17.17 -9.46
N SER A 359 6.52 15.90 -9.78
CA SER A 359 6.01 15.26 -11.00
C SER A 359 4.76 14.41 -10.79
N ILE A 360 4.47 14.00 -9.55
CA ILE A 360 3.25 13.23 -9.22
C ILE A 360 2.23 14.18 -8.59
N PRO A 361 1.12 14.50 -9.27
CA PRO A 361 0.09 15.37 -8.73
C PRO A 361 -0.55 14.74 -7.49
N ASN A 362 -1.20 15.56 -6.64
CA ASN A 362 -1.90 15.13 -5.43
C ASN A 362 -1.06 14.14 -4.57
N SER A 363 0.22 14.46 -4.39
CA SER A 363 1.16 13.67 -3.59
C SER A 363 1.77 14.48 -2.45
N GLY A 364 2.44 13.78 -1.54
CA GLY A 364 3.19 14.36 -0.44
C GLY A 364 4.27 13.40 0.05
N MET A 365 5.38 13.91 0.57
CA MET A 365 6.52 13.10 0.97
C MET A 365 6.91 13.36 2.43
N ALA A 366 6.89 12.31 3.24
CA ALA A 366 7.42 12.33 4.60
C ALA A 366 8.92 11.99 4.57
N VAL A 367 9.77 12.89 5.06
CA VAL A 367 11.19 12.64 5.24
C VAL A 367 11.39 11.70 6.43
N SER A 368 12.34 10.77 6.35
CA SER A 368 12.66 9.82 7.43
C SER A 368 14.15 9.70 7.75
N SER A 369 14.98 10.52 7.14
CA SER A 369 16.45 10.44 7.27
C SER A 369 16.98 10.76 8.66
N ASP A 370 16.33 11.64 9.39
CA ASP A 370 16.66 12.01 10.78
C ASP A 370 16.31 10.92 11.80
N HIS A 371 15.53 9.93 11.40
CA HIS A 371 15.19 8.76 12.20
C HIS A 371 15.77 7.46 11.62
N GLY A 372 16.74 7.57 10.71
CA GLY A 372 17.44 6.45 10.12
C GLY A 372 18.53 5.88 11.00
N ASP A 373 19.16 4.83 10.51
CA ASP A 373 20.33 4.17 11.11
C ASP A 373 21.30 3.83 9.99
N SER A 374 22.59 4.04 10.21
CA SER A 374 23.61 3.79 9.17
C SER A 374 23.78 2.31 8.83
N LEU A 375 23.39 1.42 9.72
CA LEU A 375 23.56 -0.03 9.59
C LEU A 375 22.24 -0.80 9.52
N ASP A 376 21.13 -0.22 10.03
CA ASP A 376 19.84 -0.90 10.05
C ASP A 376 18.85 -0.26 9.06
N VAL A 377 18.39 -1.07 8.11
CA VAL A 377 17.36 -0.68 7.15
C VAL A 377 15.97 -0.50 7.79
N HIS A 378 15.80 -0.97 9.02
CA HIS A 378 14.53 -0.91 9.77
C HIS A 378 14.65 -0.04 11.03
N PRO A 379 14.84 1.28 10.90
CA PRO A 379 14.93 2.15 12.08
C PRO A 379 13.66 2.03 12.93
N ARG A 380 13.84 1.98 14.26
CA ARG A 380 12.75 1.68 15.19
C ARG A 380 11.87 2.87 15.57
N HIS A 381 12.24 4.08 15.18
CA HIS A 381 11.43 5.29 15.33
C HIS A 381 10.43 5.39 14.18
N LYS A 382 9.16 5.10 14.45
CA LYS A 382 8.11 5.03 13.42
C LYS A 382 7.01 6.07 13.60
N ARG A 383 6.83 6.58 14.81
CA ARG A 383 5.77 7.51 15.14
C ARG A 383 5.86 8.78 14.31
N GLU A 384 7.02 9.41 14.30
CA GLU A 384 7.27 10.67 13.59
C GLU A 384 6.99 10.54 12.09
N ILE A 385 7.29 9.38 11.53
CA ILE A 385 7.05 9.10 10.10
C ILE A 385 5.55 9.06 9.80
N GLY A 386 4.78 8.37 10.63
CA GLY A 386 3.32 8.33 10.50
C GLY A 386 2.67 9.71 10.71
N GLU A 387 3.14 10.48 11.69
CA GLU A 387 2.68 11.84 11.95
C GLU A 387 2.99 12.78 10.77
N ARG A 388 4.17 12.69 10.15
CA ARG A 388 4.54 13.45 8.94
C ARG A 388 3.64 13.14 7.75
N LEU A 389 3.28 11.88 7.55
CA LEU A 389 2.28 11.50 6.54
C LEU A 389 0.90 12.10 6.86
N ALA A 390 0.51 12.10 8.15
CA ALA A 390 -0.74 12.69 8.58
C ALA A 390 -0.80 14.21 8.41
N HIS A 391 0.33 14.92 8.58
CA HIS A 391 0.42 16.36 8.27
C HIS A 391 0.08 16.65 6.81
N TRP A 392 0.59 15.87 5.87
CA TRP A 392 0.22 15.98 4.46
C TRP A 392 -1.28 15.77 4.25
N ALA A 393 -1.84 14.71 4.86
CA ALA A 393 -3.26 14.42 4.74
C ALA A 393 -4.12 15.54 5.35
N LEU A 394 -3.81 15.99 6.56
CA LEU A 394 -4.54 17.07 7.25
C LEU A 394 -4.51 18.37 6.46
N ASN A 395 -3.37 18.75 5.90
CA ASN A 395 -3.27 19.96 5.08
C ASN A 395 -3.92 19.79 3.70
N LYS A 396 -3.49 18.79 2.90
CA LYS A 396 -3.85 18.69 1.47
C LYS A 396 -5.21 18.01 1.24
N THR A 397 -5.57 17.02 2.05
CA THR A 397 -6.84 16.30 1.88
C THR A 397 -7.97 16.93 2.69
N TYR A 398 -7.67 17.41 3.91
CA TYR A 398 -8.70 17.90 4.84
C TYR A 398 -8.69 19.41 5.03
N GLY A 399 -7.74 20.15 4.44
CA GLY A 399 -7.71 21.62 4.44
C GLY A 399 -7.39 22.25 5.79
N HIS A 400 -6.76 21.52 6.70
CA HIS A 400 -6.32 22.10 7.98
C HIS A 400 -5.15 23.07 7.78
N GLU A 401 -5.16 24.17 8.53
CA GLU A 401 -4.11 25.21 8.53
C GLU A 401 -2.87 24.75 9.33
N ILE A 402 -2.28 23.61 8.96
CA ILE A 402 -1.02 23.12 9.51
C ILE A 402 0.02 23.01 8.39
N LEU A 403 1.30 23.06 8.74
CA LEU A 403 2.35 22.83 7.74
C LEU A 403 2.36 21.35 7.33
N PRO A 404 2.31 21.04 6.01
CA PRO A 404 2.31 19.64 5.55
C PRO A 404 3.67 18.96 5.73
N SER A 405 4.77 19.74 5.74
CA SER A 405 6.13 19.24 5.93
C SER A 405 7.03 20.30 6.54
N GLY A 406 8.26 19.92 6.86
CA GLY A 406 9.37 20.86 7.04
C GLY A 406 9.73 21.60 5.75
N PRO A 407 10.77 22.46 5.77
CA PRO A 407 11.17 23.23 4.61
C PRO A 407 11.47 22.39 3.38
N LEU A 408 10.85 22.73 2.24
CA LEU A 408 11.12 22.08 0.95
C LEU A 408 11.93 23.04 0.08
N TYR A 409 13.05 22.57 -0.48
CA TYR A 409 13.85 23.34 -1.41
C TYR A 409 12.99 23.86 -2.57
N ARG A 410 13.07 25.16 -2.83
CA ARG A 410 12.37 25.81 -3.91
C ARG A 410 13.32 26.30 -5.02
N SER A 411 14.34 27.09 -4.65
CA SER A 411 15.28 27.64 -5.60
C SER A 411 16.56 28.11 -4.92
N VAL A 412 17.62 28.28 -5.70
CA VAL A 412 18.85 28.93 -5.29
C VAL A 412 19.23 30.02 -6.30
N ILE A 413 19.68 31.18 -5.79
CA ILE A 413 20.22 32.28 -6.58
C ILE A 413 21.62 32.55 -6.06
N PHE A 414 22.59 32.55 -6.94
CA PHE A 414 23.98 32.97 -6.61
C PHE A 414 24.16 34.43 -6.90
N LYS A 415 24.65 35.16 -5.93
CA LYS A 415 25.01 36.57 -6.09
C LYS A 415 26.33 36.80 -5.38
N ASP A 416 27.33 37.23 -6.12
CA ASP A 416 28.72 37.36 -5.67
C ASP A 416 29.22 36.00 -5.09
N SER A 417 29.70 35.97 -3.86
CA SER A 417 30.16 34.81 -3.14
C SER A 417 29.06 34.15 -2.26
N THR A 418 27.79 34.54 -2.45
CA THR A 418 26.69 34.09 -1.58
C THR A 418 25.66 33.35 -2.36
N ALA A 419 25.19 32.20 -1.80
CA ALA A 419 24.06 31.43 -2.28
C ALA A 419 22.82 31.77 -1.45
N TYR A 420 21.78 32.26 -2.11
CA TYR A 420 20.47 32.52 -1.50
C TYR A 420 19.56 31.35 -1.80
N VAL A 421 19.33 30.48 -0.82
CA VAL A 421 18.44 29.32 -0.94
C VAL A 421 17.08 29.68 -0.38
N THR A 422 16.03 29.45 -1.17
CA THR A 422 14.64 29.64 -0.75
C THR A 422 13.93 28.32 -0.56
N PHE A 423 13.04 28.30 0.41
CA PHE A 423 12.28 27.10 0.78
C PHE A 423 10.79 27.41 0.81
N ASP A 424 9.97 26.49 0.31
CA ASP A 424 8.56 26.43 0.68
C ASP A 424 8.48 25.96 2.14
N TYR A 425 7.49 26.45 2.87
CA TYR A 425 7.30 26.19 4.31
C TYR A 425 8.49 26.58 5.20
N GLY A 426 9.36 27.47 4.72
CA GLY A 426 10.59 27.88 5.42
C GLY A 426 10.41 28.98 6.48
N LYS A 427 9.20 29.53 6.66
CA LYS A 427 8.96 30.59 7.67
C LYS A 427 9.21 30.07 9.08
N GLY A 428 10.16 30.70 9.80
CA GLY A 428 10.51 30.27 11.16
C GLY A 428 11.42 29.04 11.20
N MET A 429 12.06 28.68 10.08
CA MET A 429 12.99 27.54 10.02
C MET A 429 14.10 27.70 11.06
N HIS A 430 14.29 26.67 11.86
CA HIS A 430 15.35 26.55 12.85
C HIS A 430 15.73 25.08 13.03
N SER A 431 16.90 24.81 13.57
CA SER A 431 17.30 23.47 13.95
C SER A 431 16.44 22.96 15.12
N SER A 432 16.01 21.71 15.10
CA SER A 432 15.18 21.09 16.16
C SER A 432 15.88 20.99 17.51
N ASP A 433 17.22 20.99 17.51
CA ASP A 433 18.07 20.95 18.72
C ASP A 433 18.56 22.35 19.17
N GLY A 434 18.17 23.42 18.46
CA GLY A 434 18.58 24.80 18.75
C GLY A 434 19.99 25.17 18.30
N ASP A 435 20.73 24.23 17.71
CA ASP A 435 22.06 24.46 17.15
C ASP A 435 22.01 25.15 15.79
N LYS A 436 23.17 25.45 15.22
CA LYS A 436 23.29 25.96 13.84
C LYS A 436 22.73 24.93 12.86
N LEU A 437 22.14 25.42 11.75
CA LEU A 437 21.72 24.55 10.64
C LEU A 437 22.93 23.77 10.13
N ARG A 438 22.78 22.47 10.04
CA ARG A 438 23.77 21.50 9.56
C ARG A 438 23.40 21.00 8.17
N THR A 439 24.30 20.23 7.56
CA THR A 439 24.09 19.59 6.23
C THR A 439 24.01 20.53 5.03
N PHE A 440 24.43 21.79 5.20
CA PHE A 440 24.69 22.68 4.08
C PHE A 440 26.20 22.71 3.83
N GLU A 441 26.63 22.31 2.65
CA GLU A 441 28.02 22.33 2.22
C GLU A 441 28.17 23.24 1.00
N THR A 442 29.22 24.05 0.99
CA THR A 442 29.60 24.84 -0.17
C THR A 442 30.86 24.20 -0.76
N VAL A 443 30.76 23.69 -1.97
CA VAL A 443 31.88 23.07 -2.67
C VAL A 443 32.32 23.98 -3.81
N SER A 444 33.57 24.38 -3.78
CA SER A 444 34.23 25.10 -4.88
C SER A 444 34.99 24.09 -5.75
N TYR A 445 34.50 23.86 -6.95
CA TYR A 445 35.18 22.98 -7.91
C TYR A 445 36.28 23.74 -8.64
N THR A 446 37.51 23.61 -8.20
CA THR A 446 38.67 23.99 -9.00
C THR A 446 39.23 22.83 -9.85
N HIS A 447 38.84 21.59 -9.54
CA HIS A 447 39.16 20.38 -10.34
C HIS A 447 37.98 19.42 -10.26
N LEU A 448 37.45 19.05 -11.42
CA LEU A 448 36.48 17.96 -11.57
C LEU A 448 37.20 16.60 -11.41
N THR A 449 37.46 16.19 -10.20
CA THR A 449 37.57 14.79 -9.86
C THR A 449 36.21 14.35 -9.37
N LEU A 450 35.64 13.31 -9.98
CA LEU A 450 34.45 12.67 -9.50
C LEU A 450 34.59 12.39 -8.00
N PRO A 451 33.66 12.83 -7.14
CA PRO A 451 33.77 12.56 -5.72
C PRO A 451 33.70 11.04 -5.53
N THR A 452 34.80 10.50 -5.10
CA THR A 452 34.80 9.21 -4.42
C THR A 452 34.13 9.43 -3.08
N SER A 453 33.13 8.62 -2.76
CA SER A 453 32.60 8.23 -1.45
C SER A 453 32.27 9.25 -0.36
N ASP A 454 32.54 10.55 -0.49
CA ASP A 454 32.47 11.50 0.63
C ASP A 454 31.37 12.59 0.47
N LEU A 455 30.33 12.31 -0.26
CA LEU A 455 29.09 13.12 -0.21
C LEU A 455 28.10 12.46 0.75
N VAL A 456 28.20 12.85 1.99
CA VAL A 456 27.24 12.55 3.06
C VAL A 456 25.94 13.35 2.84
#